data_0bb1b7c248357f95d54e9ffa6b43adb5
#
_entry.id   0bb1b7c248357f95d54e9ffa6b43adb5
#
_cell.length_a   1.000
_cell.length_b   1.000
_cell.length_c   1.000
_cell.angle_alpha   90.00
_cell.angle_beta   90.00
_cell.angle_gamma   90.00
#
_symmetry.space_group_name_H-M   'P 1'
#
loop_
_entity.id
_entity.type
_entity.pdbx_description
1 polymer ?
#
loop_
_entity_poly.entity_id
_entity_poly.type
_entity_poly.pdbx_seq_one_letter_code
_entity_poly.pdbx_strand_id
1 'polypeptide(L)'
;MRVGAHVSIAGGVDNAVENELDVGGNCGQIFTHSPQVWQDPNVGDDEAAAFREGTDEHLDGPWVIHSSYLVNLCTPKDDLREKSVDSMQKEVDAADKLGIEYVNVHLGAHTGAGVQQGLDNAVSALDELDIPDGVTVLVESDAGSGTKLGDDFDHLAYVLDESAHDLGVCVDTAHAFAAGYDLSTADAVAETLAEFDDVVGFEHLHCVHLNDSKHDCGTNKDEHAHIGEGLIGEEGMDAFVNHDAITDVPLVLETPHEDGRGFEWNIQKVRELRES
;
A
#
# COMPACT_ATOMS: atom_id res chain seq x y z
N MET A 1 8.16 -7.34 -14.91
CA MET A 1 8.09 -6.50 -13.70
C MET A 1 6.81 -5.67 -13.77
N ARG A 2 6.03 -5.66 -12.72
CA ARG A 2 4.86 -4.79 -12.56
C ARG A 2 5.29 -3.56 -11.78
N VAL A 3 5.20 -2.40 -12.39
CA VAL A 3 5.52 -1.12 -11.75
C VAL A 3 4.52 -0.07 -12.21
N GLY A 4 4.03 0.71 -11.28
CA GLY A 4 3.06 1.76 -11.53
C GLY A 4 3.03 2.79 -10.41
N ALA A 5 1.97 3.58 -10.34
CA ALA A 5 1.89 4.70 -9.42
C ALA A 5 0.50 4.87 -8.81
N HIS A 6 0.43 5.70 -7.77
CA HIS A 6 -0.83 6.15 -7.20
C HIS A 6 -1.38 7.31 -8.04
N VAL A 7 -2.21 6.99 -9.01
CA VAL A 7 -2.69 7.96 -10.00
C VAL A 7 -4.04 8.59 -9.63
N SER A 8 -4.34 9.71 -10.27
CA SER A 8 -5.59 10.46 -10.07
C SER A 8 -6.76 9.82 -10.81
N ILE A 9 -7.95 9.89 -10.22
CA ILE A 9 -9.24 9.57 -10.86
C ILE A 9 -10.04 10.82 -11.24
N ALA A 10 -9.41 11.98 -11.30
CA ALA A 10 -10.11 13.24 -11.58
C ALA A 10 -10.85 13.20 -12.94
N GLY A 11 -12.15 13.40 -12.92
CA GLY A 11 -13.02 13.37 -14.10
C GLY A 11 -13.71 12.01 -14.36
N GLY A 12 -13.37 10.95 -13.62
CA GLY A 12 -13.95 9.61 -13.71
C GLY A 12 -12.90 8.55 -13.35
N VAL A 13 -13.34 7.44 -12.76
CA VAL A 13 -12.41 6.38 -12.34
C VAL A 13 -11.72 5.71 -13.52
N ASP A 14 -12.35 5.65 -14.67
CA ASP A 14 -11.81 5.14 -15.93
C ASP A 14 -10.60 5.93 -16.44
N ASN A 15 -10.47 7.22 -16.08
CA ASN A 15 -9.28 8.01 -16.41
C ASN A 15 -8.00 7.50 -15.73
N ALA A 16 -8.12 6.69 -14.68
CA ALA A 16 -6.95 6.13 -14.00
C ALA A 16 -6.10 5.27 -14.95
N VAL A 17 -6.74 4.54 -15.87
CA VAL A 17 -6.04 3.70 -16.86
C VAL A 17 -5.16 4.55 -17.78
N GLU A 18 -5.71 5.65 -18.34
CA GLU A 18 -4.95 6.57 -19.20
C GLU A 18 -3.84 7.26 -18.39
N ASN A 19 -4.13 7.71 -17.16
CA ASN A 19 -3.14 8.34 -16.28
C ASN A 19 -1.97 7.39 -15.93
N GLU A 20 -2.24 6.09 -15.76
CA GLU A 20 -1.18 5.09 -15.49
C GLU A 20 -0.33 4.84 -16.75
N LEU A 21 -0.97 4.75 -17.91
CA LEU A 21 -0.26 4.63 -19.20
C LEU A 21 0.60 5.85 -19.49
N ASP A 22 0.11 7.04 -19.22
CA ASP A 22 0.83 8.30 -19.46
C ASP A 22 2.11 8.41 -18.62
N VAL A 23 2.13 7.86 -17.40
CA VAL A 23 3.35 7.80 -16.59
C VAL A 23 4.21 6.58 -16.88
N GLY A 24 3.75 5.71 -17.77
CA GLY A 24 4.48 4.52 -18.23
C GLY A 24 4.35 3.32 -17.29
N GLY A 25 3.36 3.28 -16.41
CA GLY A 25 3.09 2.13 -15.55
C GLY A 25 2.35 1.00 -16.25
N ASN A 26 2.22 -0.13 -15.58
CA ASN A 26 1.47 -1.31 -16.04
C ASN A 26 0.66 -2.01 -14.92
N CYS A 27 0.66 -1.47 -13.74
CA CYS A 27 -0.22 -1.72 -12.59
C CYS A 27 -0.47 -0.37 -11.93
N GLY A 28 -1.38 -0.25 -10.96
CA GLY A 28 -1.60 1.07 -10.39
C GLY A 28 -2.38 1.07 -9.08
N GLN A 29 -2.50 2.25 -8.50
CA GLN A 29 -3.27 2.50 -7.28
C GLN A 29 -4.11 3.76 -7.43
N ILE A 30 -5.27 3.75 -6.79
CA ILE A 30 -6.18 4.89 -6.76
C ILE A 30 -6.76 5.12 -5.37
N PHE A 31 -7.18 6.36 -5.09
CA PHE A 31 -8.26 6.62 -4.15
C PHE A 31 -9.59 6.65 -4.91
N THR A 32 -10.64 6.04 -4.38
CA THR A 32 -11.98 6.08 -4.97
C THR A 32 -12.70 7.39 -4.71
N HIS A 33 -12.21 8.16 -3.73
CA HIS A 33 -12.70 9.49 -3.33
C HIS A 33 -11.59 10.28 -2.64
N SER A 34 -11.84 11.51 -2.21
CA SER A 34 -10.86 12.30 -1.46
C SER A 34 -10.52 11.62 -0.12
N PRO A 35 -9.26 11.26 0.14
CA PRO A 35 -8.90 10.48 1.34
C PRO A 35 -8.96 11.26 2.66
N GLN A 36 -9.25 12.56 2.62
CA GLN A 36 -9.29 13.44 3.81
C GLN A 36 -10.72 13.72 4.29
N VAL A 37 -11.73 13.15 3.65
CA VAL A 37 -13.14 13.34 4.02
C VAL A 37 -13.87 12.01 4.03
N TRP A 38 -14.83 11.87 4.96
CA TRP A 38 -15.75 10.74 4.95
C TRP A 38 -16.74 10.91 3.81
N GLN A 39 -16.47 10.26 2.70
CA GLN A 39 -17.27 10.29 1.50
C GLN A 39 -17.36 8.89 0.91
N ASP A 40 -18.52 8.53 0.39
CA ASP A 40 -18.69 7.25 -0.29
C ASP A 40 -18.03 7.29 -1.67
N PRO A 41 -17.43 6.18 -2.12
CA PRO A 41 -17.01 6.01 -3.51
C PRO A 41 -18.19 6.28 -4.46
N ASN A 42 -17.95 7.04 -5.52
CA ASN A 42 -18.94 7.32 -6.53
C ASN A 42 -18.51 6.74 -7.87
N VAL A 43 -18.75 5.46 -8.04
CA VAL A 43 -18.36 4.70 -9.23
C VAL A 43 -19.62 4.36 -10.04
N GLY A 44 -19.76 4.97 -11.23
CA GLY A 44 -20.83 4.67 -12.18
C GLY A 44 -20.66 3.31 -12.86
N ASP A 45 -21.73 2.67 -13.32
CA ASP A 45 -21.63 1.36 -13.97
C ASP A 45 -20.89 1.44 -15.32
N ASP A 46 -21.10 2.53 -16.06
CA ASP A 46 -20.41 2.77 -17.35
C ASP A 46 -18.90 3.05 -17.13
N GLU A 47 -18.55 3.82 -16.09
CA GLU A 47 -17.16 4.09 -15.71
C GLU A 47 -16.45 2.83 -15.25
N ALA A 48 -17.12 2.00 -14.43
CA ALA A 48 -16.56 0.71 -14.00
C ALA A 48 -16.32 -0.24 -15.18
N ALA A 49 -17.25 -0.28 -16.15
CA ALA A 49 -17.07 -1.09 -17.34
C ALA A 49 -15.89 -0.60 -18.18
N ALA A 50 -15.77 0.72 -18.39
CA ALA A 50 -14.66 1.32 -19.13
C ALA A 50 -13.30 1.11 -18.44
N PHE A 51 -13.26 1.21 -17.10
CA PHE A 51 -12.06 0.93 -16.32
C PHE A 51 -11.58 -0.52 -16.51
N ARG A 52 -12.49 -1.52 -16.38
CA ARG A 52 -12.14 -2.93 -16.59
C ARG A 52 -11.67 -3.20 -18.01
N GLU A 53 -12.41 -2.70 -19.02
CA GLU A 53 -12.04 -2.88 -20.44
C GLU A 53 -10.66 -2.27 -20.74
N GLY A 54 -10.40 -1.05 -20.26
CA GLY A 54 -9.12 -0.39 -20.44
C GLY A 54 -7.98 -1.09 -19.72
N THR A 55 -8.21 -1.61 -18.50
CA THR A 55 -7.22 -2.41 -17.76
C THR A 55 -6.88 -3.68 -18.52
N ASP A 56 -7.87 -4.47 -18.92
CA ASP A 56 -7.70 -5.74 -19.63
C ASP A 56 -6.97 -5.56 -20.98
N GLU A 57 -7.18 -4.42 -21.67
CA GLU A 57 -6.58 -4.17 -22.97
C GLU A 57 -5.15 -3.64 -22.89
N HIS A 58 -4.80 -2.87 -21.84
CA HIS A 58 -3.59 -2.03 -21.85
C HIS A 58 -2.63 -2.25 -20.69
N LEU A 59 -3.05 -2.89 -19.60
CA LEU A 59 -2.23 -3.05 -18.39
C LEU A 59 -2.04 -4.53 -18.04
N ASP A 60 -0.97 -4.82 -17.31
CA ASP A 60 -0.68 -6.16 -16.82
C ASP A 60 -1.29 -6.40 -15.40
N GLY A 61 -1.87 -5.31 -14.81
CA GLY A 61 -2.45 -5.31 -13.46
C GLY A 61 -1.52 -5.84 -12.39
N PRO A 62 -1.88 -5.97 -11.12
CA PRO A 62 -3.17 -5.63 -10.54
C PRO A 62 -3.36 -4.13 -10.29
N TRP A 63 -4.58 -3.79 -9.85
CA TRP A 63 -4.88 -2.49 -9.26
C TRP A 63 -5.05 -2.60 -7.75
N VAL A 64 -4.80 -1.47 -7.07
CA VAL A 64 -5.00 -1.30 -5.63
C VAL A 64 -5.94 -0.13 -5.39
N ILE A 65 -6.94 -0.28 -4.53
CA ILE A 65 -7.63 0.83 -3.89
C ILE A 65 -6.92 1.11 -2.58
N HIS A 66 -6.40 2.32 -2.39
CA HIS A 66 -5.92 2.76 -1.08
C HIS A 66 -7.09 3.33 -0.27
N SER A 67 -7.28 2.88 0.95
CA SER A 67 -8.33 3.37 1.83
C SER A 67 -8.10 4.82 2.26
N SER A 68 -9.18 5.47 2.74
CA SER A 68 -9.10 6.84 3.28
C SER A 68 -8.14 6.92 4.48
N TYR A 69 -7.37 8.02 4.57
CA TYR A 69 -6.52 8.34 5.74
C TYR A 69 -7.29 8.53 7.05
N LEU A 70 -8.62 8.63 6.99
CA LEU A 70 -9.48 8.77 8.16
C LEU A 70 -9.78 7.43 8.83
N VAL A 71 -9.59 6.31 8.13
CA VAL A 71 -9.77 4.96 8.64
C VAL A 71 -8.80 4.72 9.79
N ASN A 72 -9.31 4.19 10.89
CA ASN A 72 -8.51 3.78 12.04
C ASN A 72 -9.14 2.53 12.67
N LEU A 73 -8.65 1.37 12.28
CA LEU A 73 -9.15 0.07 12.75
C LEU A 73 -8.71 -0.21 14.20
N CYS A 74 -7.54 0.32 14.62
CA CYS A 74 -6.98 0.15 15.95
C CYS A 74 -7.65 0.99 17.05
N THR A 75 -8.60 1.87 16.68
CA THR A 75 -9.17 2.83 17.63
C THR A 75 -10.00 2.17 18.72
N PRO A 76 -9.87 2.62 19.99
CA PRO A 76 -10.76 2.19 21.08
C PRO A 76 -12.13 2.90 21.08
N LYS A 77 -12.38 3.80 20.13
CA LYS A 77 -13.62 4.59 20.04
C LYS A 77 -14.60 3.89 19.09
N ASP A 78 -15.70 3.37 19.66
CA ASP A 78 -16.69 2.60 18.92
C ASP A 78 -17.26 3.37 17.69
N ASP A 79 -17.59 4.66 17.86
CA ASP A 79 -18.14 5.48 16.77
C ASP A 79 -17.17 5.70 15.62
N LEU A 80 -15.86 5.79 15.88
CA LEU A 80 -14.84 5.89 14.87
C LEU A 80 -14.56 4.52 14.21
N ARG A 81 -14.58 3.45 15.00
CA ARG A 81 -14.41 2.09 14.48
C ARG A 81 -15.56 1.72 13.54
N GLU A 82 -16.81 1.94 13.93
CA GLU A 82 -17.99 1.72 13.08
C GLU A 82 -17.89 2.48 11.73
N LYS A 83 -17.45 3.74 11.78
CA LYS A 83 -17.22 4.52 10.56
C LYS A 83 -16.08 3.99 9.71
N SER A 84 -15.02 3.50 10.34
CA SER A 84 -13.88 2.91 9.65
C SER A 84 -14.27 1.62 8.94
N VAL A 85 -15.03 0.75 9.60
CA VAL A 85 -15.58 -0.48 9.00
C VAL A 85 -16.54 -0.14 7.84
N ASP A 86 -17.47 0.80 8.02
CA ASP A 86 -18.40 1.23 6.96
C ASP A 86 -17.65 1.81 5.74
N SER A 87 -16.60 2.60 5.99
CA SER A 87 -15.75 3.14 4.92
C SER A 87 -14.99 2.02 4.18
N MET A 88 -14.39 1.09 4.92
CA MET A 88 -13.67 -0.05 4.33
C MET A 88 -14.59 -0.96 3.52
N GLN A 89 -15.82 -1.24 4.01
CA GLN A 89 -16.78 -2.04 3.26
C GLN A 89 -17.11 -1.39 1.91
N LYS A 90 -17.26 -0.08 1.86
CA LYS A 90 -17.53 0.65 0.61
C LYS A 90 -16.37 0.62 -0.35
N GLU A 91 -15.10 0.61 0.15
CA GLU A 91 -13.93 0.43 -0.71
C GLU A 91 -13.85 -1.00 -1.25
N VAL A 92 -14.17 -2.00 -0.43
CA VAL A 92 -14.27 -3.41 -0.87
C VAL A 92 -15.37 -3.58 -1.93
N ASP A 93 -16.55 -2.99 -1.72
CA ASP A 93 -17.64 -3.02 -2.71
C ASP A 93 -17.25 -2.30 -4.03
N ALA A 94 -16.48 -1.21 -3.93
CA ALA A 94 -15.97 -0.50 -5.10
C ALA A 94 -14.91 -1.32 -5.84
N ALA A 95 -14.03 -2.04 -5.11
CA ALA A 95 -13.04 -2.94 -5.69
C ALA A 95 -13.72 -4.07 -6.49
N ASP A 96 -14.71 -4.76 -5.93
CA ASP A 96 -15.48 -5.77 -6.62
C ASP A 96 -16.16 -5.23 -7.90
N LYS A 97 -16.78 -4.05 -7.79
CA LYS A 97 -17.41 -3.38 -8.92
C LYS A 97 -16.44 -3.03 -10.04
N LEU A 98 -15.24 -2.59 -9.69
CA LEU A 98 -14.18 -2.20 -10.62
C LEU A 98 -13.37 -3.41 -11.14
N GLY A 99 -13.47 -4.58 -10.51
CA GLY A 99 -12.61 -5.72 -10.77
C GLY A 99 -11.17 -5.48 -10.28
N ILE A 100 -11.02 -4.71 -9.21
CA ILE A 100 -9.74 -4.43 -8.56
C ILE A 100 -9.45 -5.52 -7.53
N GLU A 101 -8.24 -6.05 -7.54
CA GLU A 101 -7.85 -7.21 -6.75
C GLU A 101 -7.54 -6.86 -5.29
N TYR A 102 -7.06 -5.63 -5.01
CA TYR A 102 -6.53 -5.28 -3.71
C TYR A 102 -7.16 -4.01 -3.12
N VAL A 103 -7.48 -4.06 -1.82
CA VAL A 103 -7.85 -2.89 -1.02
C VAL A 103 -6.84 -2.74 0.10
N ASN A 104 -6.01 -1.71 0.04
CA ASN A 104 -4.94 -1.45 1.00
C ASN A 104 -5.38 -0.54 2.13
N VAL A 105 -5.00 -0.86 3.38
CA VAL A 105 -5.36 -0.08 4.56
C VAL A 105 -4.24 -0.03 5.59
N HIS A 106 -3.97 1.17 6.14
CA HIS A 106 -3.22 1.31 7.38
C HIS A 106 -4.06 0.83 8.58
N LEU A 107 -3.46 0.09 9.49
CA LEU A 107 -4.15 -0.37 10.71
C LEU A 107 -4.67 0.79 11.56
N GLY A 108 -3.97 1.93 11.53
CA GLY A 108 -4.30 3.12 12.30
C GLY A 108 -3.61 3.14 13.68
N ALA A 109 -4.17 3.89 14.62
CA ALA A 109 -3.53 4.21 15.90
C ALA A 109 -4.38 3.76 17.09
N HIS A 110 -3.74 3.13 18.08
CA HIS A 110 -4.40 2.67 19.31
C HIS A 110 -4.77 3.81 20.30
N THR A 111 -4.30 5.02 20.07
CA THR A 111 -4.65 6.27 20.80
C THR A 111 -4.65 6.14 22.34
N GLY A 112 -3.72 5.34 22.89
CA GLY A 112 -3.55 5.14 24.32
C GLY A 112 -4.17 3.86 24.90
N ALA A 113 -4.86 3.05 24.11
CA ALA A 113 -5.39 1.76 24.56
C ALA A 113 -4.31 0.67 24.75
N GLY A 114 -3.14 0.86 24.14
CA GLY A 114 -2.04 -0.09 24.13
C GLY A 114 -2.04 -0.95 22.85
N VAL A 115 -0.86 -1.48 22.52
CA VAL A 115 -0.60 -2.22 21.27
C VAL A 115 -1.57 -3.39 21.11
N GLN A 116 -1.61 -4.32 22.08
CA GLN A 116 -2.46 -5.51 22.00
C GLN A 116 -3.94 -5.16 21.77
N GLN A 117 -4.47 -4.20 22.53
CA GLN A 117 -5.88 -3.79 22.35
C GLN A 117 -6.11 -3.15 20.98
N GLY A 118 -5.12 -2.41 20.44
CA GLY A 118 -5.21 -1.85 19.10
C GLY A 118 -5.26 -2.94 18.03
N LEU A 119 -4.41 -3.96 18.15
CA LEU A 119 -4.40 -5.10 17.22
C LEU A 119 -5.70 -5.90 17.30
N ASP A 120 -6.20 -6.20 18.53
CA ASP A 120 -7.48 -6.88 18.72
C ASP A 120 -8.64 -6.09 18.09
N ASN A 121 -8.62 -4.77 18.20
CA ASN A 121 -9.62 -3.91 17.57
C ASN A 121 -9.54 -3.96 16.03
N ALA A 122 -8.33 -3.98 15.47
CA ALA A 122 -8.12 -4.07 14.03
C ALA A 122 -8.63 -5.41 13.47
N VAL A 123 -8.29 -6.53 14.12
CA VAL A 123 -8.80 -7.86 13.76
C VAL A 123 -10.33 -7.87 13.80
N SER A 124 -10.93 -7.40 14.92
CA SER A 124 -12.40 -7.34 15.05
C SER A 124 -13.04 -6.48 13.95
N ALA A 125 -12.41 -5.38 13.55
CA ALA A 125 -12.94 -4.49 12.51
C ALA A 125 -12.82 -5.13 11.11
N LEU A 126 -11.73 -5.83 10.83
CA LEU A 126 -11.53 -6.55 9.57
C LEU A 126 -12.50 -7.73 9.44
N ASP A 127 -12.75 -8.47 10.52
CA ASP A 127 -13.68 -9.60 10.56
C ASP A 127 -15.15 -9.19 10.38
N GLU A 128 -15.49 -7.90 10.52
CA GLU A 128 -16.83 -7.36 10.24
C GLU A 128 -17.07 -7.13 8.73
N LEU A 129 -16.02 -7.19 7.89
CA LEU A 129 -16.12 -6.95 6.44
C LEU A 129 -16.72 -8.18 5.71
N ASP A 130 -17.52 -7.91 4.69
CA ASP A 130 -17.96 -8.91 3.70
C ASP A 130 -17.06 -8.78 2.47
N ILE A 131 -16.03 -9.62 2.40
CA ILE A 131 -15.01 -9.56 1.34
C ILE A 131 -15.38 -10.57 0.25
N PRO A 132 -15.72 -10.11 -0.97
CA PRO A 132 -16.12 -11.01 -2.06
C PRO A 132 -14.92 -11.78 -2.63
N ASP A 133 -15.21 -12.93 -3.26
CA ASP A 133 -14.20 -13.67 -4.00
C ASP A 133 -13.51 -12.77 -5.05
N GLY A 134 -12.19 -12.77 -5.08
CA GLY A 134 -11.39 -11.97 -6.03
C GLY A 134 -10.92 -10.62 -5.50
N VAL A 135 -11.35 -10.20 -4.31
CA VAL A 135 -10.83 -9.06 -3.59
C VAL A 135 -10.03 -9.53 -2.37
N THR A 136 -8.84 -8.98 -2.15
CA THR A 136 -8.04 -9.22 -0.95
C THR A 136 -7.77 -7.88 -0.25
N VAL A 137 -8.03 -7.81 1.04
CA VAL A 137 -7.63 -6.66 1.86
C VAL A 137 -6.17 -6.82 2.27
N LEU A 138 -5.38 -5.77 2.02
CA LEU A 138 -3.97 -5.69 2.40
C LEU A 138 -3.83 -4.82 3.63
N VAL A 139 -3.10 -5.30 4.63
CA VAL A 139 -2.65 -4.49 5.76
C VAL A 139 -1.28 -3.91 5.45
N GLU A 140 -1.14 -2.60 5.60
CA GLU A 140 0.09 -1.91 5.23
C GLU A 140 1.05 -1.75 6.40
N SER A 141 2.36 -1.90 6.14
CA SER A 141 3.40 -1.48 7.07
C SER A 141 3.34 0.04 7.30
N ASP A 142 3.55 0.51 8.54
CA ASP A 142 3.48 1.93 8.91
C ASP A 142 4.82 2.43 9.47
N ALA A 143 5.07 3.71 9.35
CA ALA A 143 6.29 4.33 9.89
C ALA A 143 6.35 4.42 11.43
N GLY A 144 5.26 4.07 12.14
CA GLY A 144 5.20 4.06 13.59
C GLY A 144 5.09 5.44 14.25
N SER A 145 4.52 6.41 13.55
CA SER A 145 4.33 7.76 14.11
C SER A 145 3.32 7.76 15.25
N GLY A 146 3.75 8.20 16.43
CA GLY A 146 2.88 8.37 17.60
C GLY A 146 2.41 7.05 18.22
N THR A 147 1.19 6.60 17.92
CA THR A 147 0.60 5.33 18.43
C THR A 147 0.01 4.51 17.29
N LYS A 148 0.46 4.73 16.07
CA LYS A 148 0.12 3.93 14.90
C LYS A 148 0.72 2.52 15.03
N LEU A 149 0.04 1.53 14.49
CA LEU A 149 0.45 0.14 14.46
C LEU A 149 0.67 -0.31 13.00
N GLY A 150 1.48 -1.34 12.83
CA GLY A 150 1.99 -1.78 11.53
C GLY A 150 3.46 -1.48 11.33
N ASP A 151 4.10 -0.81 12.31
CA ASP A 151 5.51 -0.46 12.34
C ASP A 151 6.43 -1.61 12.81
N ASP A 152 5.85 -2.74 13.17
CA ASP A 152 6.53 -3.98 13.54
C ASP A 152 5.92 -5.11 12.71
N PHE A 153 6.73 -5.97 12.12
CA PHE A 153 6.25 -7.12 11.33
C PHE A 153 5.41 -8.08 12.20
N ASP A 154 5.69 -8.16 13.50
CA ASP A 154 4.85 -8.92 14.46
C ASP A 154 3.40 -8.37 14.52
N HIS A 155 3.18 -7.06 14.28
CA HIS A 155 1.84 -6.48 14.22
C HIS A 155 1.07 -7.00 12.99
N LEU A 156 1.74 -7.07 11.83
CA LEU A 156 1.15 -7.58 10.60
C LEU A 156 0.85 -9.07 10.71
N ALA A 157 1.83 -9.85 11.17
CA ALA A 157 1.67 -11.28 11.40
C ALA A 157 0.51 -11.58 12.35
N TYR A 158 0.41 -10.84 13.46
CA TYR A 158 -0.70 -10.99 14.41
C TYR A 158 -2.07 -10.79 13.74
N VAL A 159 -2.21 -9.74 12.93
CA VAL A 159 -3.49 -9.45 12.25
C VAL A 159 -3.82 -10.53 11.21
N LEU A 160 -2.83 -11.03 10.47
CA LEU A 160 -3.02 -12.14 9.53
C LEU A 160 -3.45 -13.43 10.23
N ASP A 161 -2.79 -13.77 11.34
CA ASP A 161 -3.02 -15.02 12.07
C ASP A 161 -4.36 -15.07 12.80
N GLU A 162 -4.81 -13.92 13.33
CA GLU A 162 -6.02 -13.84 14.17
C GLU A 162 -7.28 -13.49 13.35
N SER A 163 -7.17 -12.94 12.13
CA SER A 163 -8.33 -12.62 11.29
C SER A 163 -9.00 -13.87 10.74
N ALA A 164 -10.32 -13.80 10.60
CA ALA A 164 -11.12 -14.84 9.95
C ALA A 164 -11.00 -14.80 8.41
N HIS A 165 -10.42 -13.73 7.84
CA HIS A 165 -10.22 -13.55 6.41
C HIS A 165 -8.80 -13.90 5.99
N ASP A 166 -8.64 -14.32 4.74
CA ASP A 166 -7.34 -14.47 4.09
C ASP A 166 -6.88 -13.09 3.62
N LEU A 167 -6.06 -12.44 4.47
CA LEU A 167 -5.54 -11.10 4.24
C LEU A 167 -4.16 -11.16 3.59
N GLY A 168 -3.78 -10.06 2.93
CA GLY A 168 -2.42 -9.88 2.42
C GLY A 168 -1.71 -8.72 3.12
N VAL A 169 -0.47 -8.47 2.70
CA VAL A 169 0.37 -7.38 3.19
C VAL A 169 0.81 -6.48 2.04
N CYS A 170 0.80 -5.18 2.29
CA CYS A 170 1.52 -4.19 1.52
C CYS A 170 2.71 -3.68 2.34
N VAL A 171 3.93 -3.81 1.83
CA VAL A 171 5.11 -3.23 2.45
C VAL A 171 5.44 -1.90 1.78
N ASP A 172 5.40 -0.80 2.54
CA ASP A 172 5.99 0.47 2.10
C ASP A 172 7.44 0.53 2.55
N THR A 173 8.38 0.70 1.60
CA THR A 173 9.81 0.71 1.86
C THR A 173 10.25 1.92 2.70
N ALA A 174 9.63 3.10 2.52
CA ALA A 174 9.91 4.27 3.32
C ALA A 174 9.36 4.12 4.75
N HIS A 175 8.18 3.52 4.91
CA HIS A 175 7.60 3.21 6.23
C HIS A 175 8.44 2.19 6.99
N ALA A 176 8.79 1.06 6.37
CA ALA A 176 9.65 0.06 6.99
C ALA A 176 10.99 0.66 7.41
N PHE A 177 11.62 1.47 6.55
CA PHE A 177 12.86 2.18 6.87
C PHE A 177 12.67 3.16 8.04
N ALA A 178 11.60 3.94 8.04
CA ALA A 178 11.29 4.85 9.14
C ALA A 178 10.98 4.13 10.45
N ALA A 179 10.42 2.93 10.41
CA ALA A 179 10.17 2.07 11.56
C ALA A 179 11.45 1.44 12.14
N GLY A 180 12.52 1.31 11.33
CA GLY A 180 13.81 0.80 11.79
C GLY A 180 14.34 -0.40 11.02
N TYR A 181 13.62 -0.88 10.03
CA TYR A 181 14.07 -1.93 9.10
C TYR A 181 15.01 -1.30 8.07
N ASP A 182 16.30 -1.51 8.24
CA ASP A 182 17.31 -0.88 7.38
C ASP A 182 17.26 -1.46 5.96
N LEU A 183 17.15 -0.58 4.98
CA LEU A 183 17.12 -0.90 3.55
C LEU A 183 18.21 -0.17 2.78
N SER A 184 19.22 0.43 3.46
CA SER A 184 20.19 1.34 2.85
C SER A 184 21.33 0.63 2.10
N THR A 185 21.54 -0.66 2.32
CA THR A 185 22.59 -1.47 1.68
C THR A 185 22.05 -2.82 1.26
N ALA A 186 22.76 -3.50 0.35
CA ALA A 186 22.36 -4.85 -0.10
C ALA A 186 22.27 -5.86 1.05
N ASP A 187 23.23 -5.82 2.00
CA ASP A 187 23.23 -6.72 3.16
C ASP A 187 22.04 -6.41 4.09
N ALA A 188 21.74 -5.13 4.33
CA ALA A 188 20.62 -4.70 5.17
C ALA A 188 19.26 -5.07 4.54
N VAL A 189 19.10 -4.90 3.22
CA VAL A 189 17.91 -5.37 2.48
C VAL A 189 17.72 -6.86 2.64
N ALA A 190 18.78 -7.66 2.48
CA ALA A 190 18.70 -9.11 2.64
C ALA A 190 18.32 -9.52 4.07
N GLU A 191 18.84 -8.84 5.10
CA GLU A 191 18.49 -9.08 6.51
C GLU A 191 17.02 -8.72 6.78
N THR A 192 16.57 -7.54 6.34
CA THR A 192 15.17 -7.08 6.51
C THR A 192 14.17 -8.00 5.79
N LEU A 193 14.46 -8.40 4.55
CA LEU A 193 13.58 -9.31 3.81
C LEU A 193 13.57 -10.72 4.40
N ALA A 194 14.69 -11.19 4.94
CA ALA A 194 14.72 -12.46 5.66
C ALA A 194 13.89 -12.41 6.96
N GLU A 195 13.93 -11.30 7.70
CA GLU A 195 13.09 -11.08 8.88
C GLU A 195 11.61 -11.04 8.50
N PHE A 196 11.26 -10.35 7.40
CA PHE A 196 9.89 -10.33 6.89
C PHE A 196 9.39 -11.75 6.55
N ASP A 197 10.22 -12.55 5.86
CA ASP A 197 9.87 -13.94 5.51
C ASP A 197 9.69 -14.83 6.75
N ASP A 198 10.55 -14.68 7.75
CA ASP A 198 10.49 -15.45 8.99
C ASP A 198 9.27 -15.09 9.87
N VAL A 199 8.81 -13.84 9.85
CA VAL A 199 7.74 -13.33 10.72
C VAL A 199 6.38 -13.34 10.01
N VAL A 200 6.32 -12.90 8.76
CA VAL A 200 5.07 -12.71 7.99
C VAL A 200 4.92 -13.77 6.90
N GLY A 201 5.99 -14.06 6.16
CA GLY A 201 6.00 -14.94 4.99
C GLY A 201 5.78 -14.19 3.68
N PHE A 202 6.61 -14.48 2.67
CA PHE A 202 6.48 -13.86 1.35
C PHE A 202 5.18 -14.22 0.63
N GLU A 203 4.53 -15.32 1.00
CA GLU A 203 3.22 -15.70 0.46
C GLU A 203 2.12 -14.69 0.76
N HIS A 204 2.29 -13.86 1.79
CA HIS A 204 1.36 -12.79 2.14
C HIS A 204 1.73 -11.43 1.52
N LEU A 205 2.90 -11.29 0.89
CA LEU A 205 3.33 -10.04 0.26
C LEU A 205 2.67 -9.88 -1.11
N HIS A 206 1.61 -9.10 -1.19
CA HIS A 206 0.83 -8.90 -2.41
C HIS A 206 1.09 -7.58 -3.12
N CYS A 207 1.65 -6.57 -2.43
CA CYS A 207 1.98 -5.27 -2.97
C CYS A 207 3.19 -4.68 -2.25
N VAL A 208 3.94 -3.84 -2.94
CA VAL A 208 4.97 -2.99 -2.35
C VAL A 208 4.68 -1.54 -2.75
N HIS A 209 4.57 -0.65 -1.77
CA HIS A 209 4.74 0.78 -2.02
C HIS A 209 6.25 1.05 -2.05
N LEU A 210 6.76 1.25 -3.26
CA LEU A 210 8.19 1.45 -3.47
C LEU A 210 8.52 2.94 -3.39
N ASN A 211 8.94 3.38 -2.24
CA ASN A 211 9.25 4.78 -1.92
C ASN A 211 10.62 4.90 -1.26
N ASP A 212 11.42 5.89 -1.66
CA ASP A 212 12.62 6.24 -0.92
C ASP A 212 12.28 7.22 0.21
N SER A 213 13.10 7.32 1.24
CA SER A 213 12.82 8.11 2.44
C SER A 213 13.68 9.37 2.53
N LYS A 214 13.06 10.51 2.89
CA LYS A 214 13.79 11.75 3.23
C LYS A 214 14.43 11.72 4.62
N HIS A 215 14.06 10.75 5.46
CA HIS A 215 14.51 10.65 6.84
C HIS A 215 15.35 9.41 7.10
N ASP A 216 16.20 9.49 8.16
CA ASP A 216 17.03 8.36 8.57
C ASP A 216 16.20 7.18 9.09
N CYS A 217 16.81 5.99 9.03
CA CYS A 217 16.24 4.75 9.56
C CYS A 217 15.87 4.90 11.04
N GLY A 218 14.69 4.37 11.41
CA GLY A 218 14.21 4.36 12.80
C GLY A 218 13.75 5.72 13.36
N THR A 219 13.44 6.69 12.49
CA THR A 219 12.99 8.03 12.95
C THR A 219 11.49 8.17 13.14
N ASN A 220 10.70 7.17 12.71
CA ASN A 220 9.23 7.19 12.71
C ASN A 220 8.64 8.41 11.97
N LYS A 221 9.30 8.83 10.89
CA LYS A 221 8.87 9.94 10.04
C LYS A 221 8.60 9.46 8.64
N ASP A 222 7.39 9.74 8.20
CA ASP A 222 6.88 9.40 6.89
C ASP A 222 6.96 10.62 5.96
N GLU A 223 7.98 10.60 5.07
CA GLU A 223 8.13 11.59 3.99
C GLU A 223 8.93 10.96 2.85
N HIS A 224 8.26 10.77 1.71
CA HIS A 224 8.83 10.09 0.55
C HIS A 224 9.79 10.98 -0.23
N ALA A 225 10.85 10.36 -0.75
CA ALA A 225 11.79 10.95 -1.70
C ALA A 225 11.66 10.28 -3.08
N HIS A 226 12.32 10.85 -4.08
CA HIS A 226 12.48 10.18 -5.38
C HIS A 226 13.37 8.94 -5.25
N ILE A 227 13.06 7.92 -6.04
CA ILE A 227 13.76 6.61 -6.03
C ILE A 227 15.28 6.80 -6.22
N GLY A 228 16.04 6.31 -5.26
CA GLY A 228 17.51 6.37 -5.23
C GLY A 228 18.10 7.71 -4.82
N GLU A 229 17.28 8.71 -4.47
CA GLU A 229 17.74 10.04 -4.05
C GLU A 229 17.45 10.36 -2.57
N GLY A 230 16.81 9.45 -1.86
CA GLY A 230 16.61 9.54 -0.41
C GLY A 230 17.70 8.86 0.38
N LEU A 231 17.39 8.46 1.61
CA LEU A 231 18.33 7.87 2.56
C LEU A 231 18.33 6.33 2.55
N ILE A 232 17.35 5.69 1.91
CA ILE A 232 17.48 4.31 1.44
C ILE A 232 18.51 4.28 0.32
N GLY A 233 18.39 5.20 -0.63
CA GLY A 233 19.38 5.48 -1.67
C GLY A 233 19.41 4.43 -2.79
N GLU A 234 20.26 4.70 -3.78
CA GLU A 234 20.33 3.87 -5.00
C GLU A 234 20.75 2.42 -4.71
N GLU A 235 21.74 2.20 -3.80
CA GLU A 235 22.22 0.85 -3.46
C GLU A 235 21.10 0.00 -2.84
N GLY A 236 20.36 0.56 -1.88
CA GLY A 236 19.25 -0.12 -1.21
C GLY A 236 18.09 -0.39 -2.16
N MET A 237 17.70 0.61 -2.95
CA MET A 237 16.63 0.46 -3.94
C MET A 237 16.97 -0.58 -5.01
N ASP A 238 18.21 -0.58 -5.51
CA ASP A 238 18.70 -1.58 -6.46
C ASP A 238 18.61 -3.00 -5.87
N ALA A 239 19.14 -3.19 -4.67
CA ALA A 239 19.09 -4.47 -3.98
C ALA A 239 17.66 -4.95 -3.73
N PHE A 240 16.75 -4.05 -3.33
CA PHE A 240 15.36 -4.37 -3.03
C PHE A 240 14.60 -4.81 -4.30
N VAL A 241 14.62 -4.01 -5.36
CA VAL A 241 13.87 -4.33 -6.59
C VAL A 241 14.40 -5.57 -7.32
N ASN A 242 15.66 -5.93 -7.11
CA ASN A 242 16.28 -7.11 -7.72
C ASN A 242 16.23 -8.36 -6.83
N HIS A 243 15.67 -8.28 -5.63
CA HIS A 243 15.52 -9.46 -4.77
C HIS A 243 14.50 -10.45 -5.37
N ASP A 244 14.80 -11.75 -5.31
CA ASP A 244 13.98 -12.80 -5.95
C ASP A 244 12.53 -12.79 -5.48
N ALA A 245 12.27 -12.53 -4.21
CA ALA A 245 10.93 -12.47 -3.65
C ALA A 245 10.09 -11.30 -4.18
N ILE A 246 10.72 -10.25 -4.69
CA ILE A 246 10.05 -9.02 -5.18
C ILE A 246 9.75 -9.10 -6.69
N THR A 247 10.28 -10.11 -7.38
CA THR A 247 10.25 -10.19 -8.86
C THR A 247 8.85 -10.10 -9.46
N ASP A 248 7.88 -10.75 -8.84
CA ASP A 248 6.50 -10.85 -9.32
C ASP A 248 5.50 -9.99 -8.52
N VAL A 249 5.97 -9.29 -7.47
CA VAL A 249 5.16 -8.40 -6.65
C VAL A 249 4.95 -7.07 -7.39
N PRO A 250 3.73 -6.52 -7.44
CA PRO A 250 3.49 -5.19 -8.00
C PRO A 250 4.14 -4.11 -7.13
N LEU A 251 4.86 -3.20 -7.77
CA LEU A 251 5.52 -2.06 -7.16
C LEU A 251 4.73 -0.79 -7.49
N VAL A 252 4.17 -0.14 -6.51
CA VAL A 252 3.39 1.09 -6.64
C VAL A 252 4.16 2.26 -6.04
N LEU A 253 4.26 3.34 -6.78
CA LEU A 253 4.99 4.54 -6.37
C LEU A 253 4.04 5.60 -5.81
N GLU A 254 4.40 6.15 -4.66
CA GLU A 254 3.76 7.30 -4.03
C GLU A 254 4.74 8.47 -3.87
N THR A 255 5.73 8.50 -4.74
CA THR A 255 6.82 9.47 -4.75
C THR A 255 6.33 10.89 -5.04
N PRO A 256 7.06 11.93 -4.56
CA PRO A 256 6.63 13.31 -4.71
C PRO A 256 6.63 13.78 -6.17
N HIS A 257 5.84 14.83 -6.44
CA HIS A 257 5.89 15.62 -7.66
C HIS A 257 6.63 16.93 -7.38
N GLU A 258 7.94 16.88 -7.39
CA GLU A 258 8.79 18.03 -7.07
C GLU A 258 10.02 18.10 -8.00
N ASP A 259 10.67 19.23 -8.09
CA ASP A 259 11.87 19.45 -8.91
C ASP A 259 11.70 19.12 -10.40
N GLY A 260 10.46 19.24 -10.91
CA GLY A 260 10.12 18.93 -12.31
C GLY A 260 10.08 17.44 -12.63
N ARG A 261 10.04 16.59 -11.61
CA ARG A 261 9.93 15.14 -11.69
C ARG A 261 8.64 14.65 -11.04
N GLY A 262 8.12 13.55 -11.55
CA GLY A 262 6.93 12.88 -11.05
C GLY A 262 7.04 11.37 -11.24
N PHE A 263 5.92 10.69 -11.36
CA PHE A 263 5.87 9.24 -11.47
C PHE A 263 6.60 8.70 -12.70
N GLU A 264 6.49 9.34 -13.87
CA GLU A 264 7.19 8.92 -15.11
C GLU A 264 8.71 8.77 -14.86
N TRP A 265 9.33 9.76 -14.22
CA TRP A 265 10.76 9.73 -13.90
C TRP A 265 11.10 8.59 -12.92
N ASN A 266 10.29 8.40 -11.88
CA ASN A 266 10.52 7.37 -10.86
C ASN A 266 10.30 5.96 -11.42
N ILE A 267 9.26 5.73 -12.23
CA ILE A 267 9.03 4.45 -12.92
C ILE A 267 10.21 4.12 -13.84
N GLN A 268 10.71 5.10 -14.60
CA GLN A 268 11.89 4.91 -15.44
C GLN A 268 13.12 4.56 -14.59
N LYS A 269 13.33 5.22 -13.46
CA LYS A 269 14.44 4.91 -12.54
C LYS A 269 14.36 3.49 -12.00
N VAL A 270 13.17 3.02 -11.59
CA VAL A 270 12.96 1.62 -11.14
C VAL A 270 13.34 0.62 -12.25
N ARG A 271 12.96 0.90 -13.50
CA ARG A 271 13.31 0.04 -14.63
C ARG A 271 14.82 -0.01 -14.88
N GLU A 272 15.51 1.13 -14.76
CA GLU A 272 16.97 1.20 -14.87
C GLU A 272 17.69 0.38 -13.79
N LEU A 273 17.21 0.45 -12.54
CA LEU A 273 17.73 -0.37 -11.44
C LEU A 273 17.51 -1.87 -11.69
N ARG A 274 16.38 -2.25 -12.28
CA ARG A 274 16.07 -3.66 -12.57
C ARG A 274 16.91 -4.25 -13.71
N GLU A 275 17.42 -3.44 -14.62
CA GLU A 275 18.24 -3.87 -15.77
C GLU A 275 19.75 -3.86 -15.46
N SER A 276 20.15 -3.29 -14.31
CA SER A 276 21.58 -3.15 -13.94
C SER A 276 22.12 -4.43 -13.33
#